data_e23fac3988d97ea286aaf44cdc57aa02
#
_entry.id   e23fac3988d97ea286aaf44cdc57aa02
#
_cell.length_a   1.000
_cell.length_b   1.000
_cell.length_c   1.000
_cell.angle_alpha   90.00
_cell.angle_beta   90.00
_cell.angle_gamma   90.00
#
_symmetry.space_group_name_H-M   'P 1'
#
loop_
_entity.id
_entity.type
_entity.pdbx_description
1 polymer ?
#
loop_
_entity_poly.entity_id
_entity_poly.type
_entity_poly.pdbx_seq_one_letter_code
_entity_poly.pdbx_strand_id
1 'polypeptide(L)' 'LNAKEVDEIAAIAHKLLPLFTLIGAGNAVILLSWLEARRGEDFSTEINEKVESILQEIQKILKEVNGVECSNILNSEI' A
#
# COMPACT_ATOMS: atom_id res chain seq x y z
N LEU A 1 13.95 -7.19 -8.89
CA LEU A 1 13.87 -7.39 -7.42
C LEU A 1 14.58 -8.66 -7.02
N ASN A 2 15.13 -8.69 -5.84
CA ASN A 2 15.84 -9.84 -5.28
C ASN A 2 15.33 -10.09 -3.85
N ALA A 3 15.87 -11.11 -3.18
CA ALA A 3 15.43 -11.49 -1.84
C ALA A 3 15.56 -10.35 -0.83
N LYS A 4 16.60 -9.55 -0.94
CA LYS A 4 16.79 -8.39 -0.06
C LYS A 4 15.67 -7.37 -0.23
N GLU A 5 15.25 -7.15 -1.47
CA GLU A 5 14.15 -6.22 -1.75
C GLU A 5 12.82 -6.77 -1.24
N VAL A 6 12.63 -8.10 -1.31
CA VAL A 6 11.45 -8.74 -0.73
C VAL A 6 11.41 -8.53 0.78
N ASP A 7 12.55 -8.66 1.45
CA ASP A 7 12.65 -8.41 2.88
C ASP A 7 12.33 -6.95 3.21
N GLU A 8 12.80 -6.02 2.40
CA GLU A 8 12.50 -4.60 2.59
C GLU A 8 11.01 -4.33 2.40
N ILE A 9 10.41 -4.93 1.38
CA ILE A 9 8.97 -4.82 1.15
C ILE A 9 8.19 -5.37 2.34
N ALA A 10 8.60 -6.53 2.85
CA ALA A 10 7.95 -7.13 4.02
C ALA A 10 8.08 -6.25 5.26
N ALA A 11 9.23 -5.62 5.45
CA ALA A 11 9.44 -4.71 6.57
C ALA A 11 8.55 -3.47 6.46
N ILE A 12 8.41 -2.92 5.26
CA ILE A 12 7.53 -1.78 5.01
C ILE A 12 6.08 -2.18 5.24
N ALA A 13 5.68 -3.37 4.75
CA ALA A 13 4.34 -3.88 4.96
C ALA A 13 4.01 -4.00 6.44
N HIS A 14 4.96 -4.49 7.23
CA HIS A 14 4.80 -4.61 8.68
C HIS A 14 4.54 -3.25 9.32
N LYS A 15 5.27 -2.24 8.89
CA LYS A 15 5.12 -0.88 9.42
C LYS A 15 3.79 -0.25 9.04
N LEU A 16 3.29 -0.55 7.85
CA LEU A 16 2.06 0.02 7.34
C LEU A 16 0.79 -0.67 7.87
N LEU A 17 0.91 -1.92 8.29
CA LEU A 17 -0.24 -2.70 8.75
C LEU A 17 -1.06 -1.99 9.84
N PRO A 18 -0.45 -1.47 10.93
CA PRO A 18 -1.23 -0.80 11.96
C PRO A 18 -1.96 0.43 11.42
N LEU A 19 -1.31 1.18 10.53
CA LEU A 19 -1.88 2.38 9.96
C LEU A 19 -3.12 2.06 9.12
N PHE A 20 -3.01 1.09 8.22
CA PHE A 20 -4.13 0.73 7.37
C PHE A 20 -5.25 0.01 8.13
N THR A 21 -4.91 -0.70 9.20
CA THR A 21 -5.90 -1.27 10.09
C THR A 21 -6.71 -0.17 10.75
N LEU A 22 -6.04 0.88 11.18
CA LEU A 22 -6.69 2.01 11.82
C LEU A 22 -7.63 2.75 10.88
N ILE A 23 -7.22 2.90 9.62
CA ILE A 23 -8.04 3.57 8.60
C ILE A 23 -9.22 2.70 8.17
N GLY A 24 -9.15 1.39 8.41
CA GLY A 24 -10.19 0.47 7.97
C GLY A 24 -10.04 0.02 6.53
N ALA A 25 -8.83 0.10 5.97
CA ALA A 25 -8.55 -0.28 4.59
C ALA A 25 -8.32 -1.80 4.51
N GLY A 26 -9.41 -2.58 4.59
CA GLY A 26 -9.35 -4.04 4.69
C GLY A 26 -8.58 -4.72 3.57
N ASN A 27 -8.77 -4.30 2.32
CA ASN A 27 -8.05 -4.89 1.20
C ASN A 27 -6.55 -4.65 1.31
N ALA A 28 -6.15 -3.44 1.70
CA ALA A 28 -4.75 -3.11 1.90
C ALA A 28 -4.14 -3.93 3.04
N VAL A 29 -4.89 -4.11 4.12
CA VAL A 29 -4.44 -4.93 5.27
C VAL A 29 -4.17 -6.36 4.83
N ILE A 30 -5.07 -6.95 4.05
CA ILE A 30 -4.90 -8.31 3.55
C ILE A 30 -3.64 -8.42 2.68
N LEU A 31 -3.46 -7.47 1.75
CA LEU A 31 -2.30 -7.46 0.86
C LEU A 31 -1.00 -7.26 1.64
N LEU A 32 -0.99 -6.35 2.59
CA LEU A 32 0.19 -6.08 3.41
C LEU A 32 0.54 -7.29 4.29
N SER A 33 -0.46 -7.97 4.86
CA SER A 33 -0.23 -9.18 5.64
C SER A 33 0.40 -10.26 4.79
N TRP A 34 -0.08 -10.42 3.56
CA TRP A 34 0.48 -11.39 2.63
C TRP A 34 1.94 -11.07 2.30
N LEU A 35 2.24 -9.80 2.03
CA LEU A 35 3.61 -9.37 1.73
C LEU A 35 4.54 -9.55 2.92
N GLU A 36 4.09 -9.24 4.12
CA GLU A 36 4.88 -9.44 5.33
C GLU A 36 5.26 -10.91 5.51
N ALA A 37 4.35 -11.81 5.18
CA ALA A 37 4.59 -13.25 5.28
C ALA A 37 5.61 -13.76 4.27
N ARG A 38 5.96 -12.97 3.26
CA ARG A 38 6.94 -13.36 2.22
C ARG A 38 8.38 -13.07 2.62
N ARG A 39 8.60 -12.53 3.80
CA ARG A 39 9.95 -12.24 4.27
C ARG A 39 10.83 -13.49 4.17
N GLY A 40 12.03 -13.33 3.61
CA GLY A 40 12.97 -14.42 3.43
C GLY A 40 12.75 -15.23 2.16
N GLU A 41 11.71 -14.94 1.40
CA GLU A 41 11.46 -15.61 0.13
C GLU A 41 12.11 -14.86 -1.02
N ASP A 42 12.37 -15.57 -2.11
CA ASP A 42 12.85 -14.93 -3.33
C ASP A 42 11.73 -14.20 -4.02
N PHE A 43 12.11 -13.17 -4.79
CA PHE A 43 11.15 -12.43 -5.59
C PHE A 43 10.42 -13.36 -6.56
N SER A 44 9.13 -13.13 -6.73
CA SER A 44 8.31 -13.87 -7.70
C SER A 44 7.33 -12.91 -8.38
N THR A 45 6.78 -13.36 -9.50
CA THR A 45 5.75 -12.59 -10.21
C THR A 45 4.55 -12.34 -9.30
N GLU A 46 4.19 -13.30 -8.46
CA GLU A 46 3.08 -13.14 -7.52
C GLU A 46 3.36 -12.01 -6.54
N ILE A 47 4.57 -11.90 -6.02
CA ILE A 47 4.95 -10.81 -5.13
C ILE A 47 4.83 -9.48 -5.87
N ASN A 48 5.30 -9.42 -7.11
CA ASN A 48 5.19 -8.20 -7.92
C ASN A 48 3.73 -7.81 -8.14
N GLU A 49 2.86 -8.76 -8.42
CA GLU A 49 1.44 -8.49 -8.59
C GLU A 49 0.80 -7.96 -7.32
N LYS A 50 1.19 -8.51 -6.18
CA LYS A 50 0.66 -8.03 -4.89
C LYS A 50 1.17 -6.62 -4.56
N VAL A 51 2.42 -6.34 -4.87
CA VAL A 51 2.98 -4.98 -4.70
C VAL A 51 2.21 -3.99 -5.57
N GLU A 52 1.96 -4.33 -6.82
CA GLU A 52 1.18 -3.47 -7.70
C GLU A 52 -0.23 -3.27 -7.18
N SER A 53 -0.85 -4.33 -6.65
CA SER A 53 -2.18 -4.23 -6.09
C SER A 53 -2.23 -3.30 -4.89
N ILE A 54 -1.24 -3.39 -3.99
CA ILE A 54 -1.19 -2.50 -2.83
C ILE A 54 -0.94 -1.06 -3.24
N LEU A 55 -0.11 -0.84 -4.26
CA LEU A 55 0.11 0.51 -4.77
C LEU A 55 -1.17 1.10 -5.33
N GLN A 56 -1.97 0.31 -6.02
CA GLN A 56 -3.26 0.76 -6.53
C GLN A 56 -4.21 1.11 -5.39
N GLU A 57 -4.25 0.31 -4.33
CA GLU A 57 -5.06 0.60 -3.16
C GLU A 57 -4.63 1.90 -2.48
N ILE A 58 -3.32 2.09 -2.34
CA ILE A 58 -2.78 3.33 -1.75
C ILE A 58 -3.16 4.52 -2.60
N GLN A 59 -3.01 4.43 -3.92
CA GLN A 59 -3.36 5.50 -4.83
C GLN A 59 -4.85 5.83 -4.76
N LYS A 60 -5.68 4.81 -4.63
CA LYS A 60 -7.11 4.98 -4.50
C LYS A 60 -7.47 5.76 -3.24
N ILE A 61 -6.84 5.39 -2.12
CA ILE A 61 -7.04 6.08 -0.85
C ILE A 61 -6.59 7.53 -0.94
N LEU A 62 -5.39 7.75 -1.48
CA LEU A 62 -4.85 9.09 -1.65
C LEU A 62 -5.70 9.93 -2.59
N LYS A 63 -6.22 9.32 -3.63
CA LYS A 63 -7.09 10.02 -4.58
C LYS A 63 -8.37 10.50 -3.92
N GLU A 64 -8.96 9.68 -3.04
CA GLU A 64 -10.16 10.07 -2.32
C GLU A 64 -9.88 11.25 -1.40
N VAL A 65 -8.79 11.18 -0.63
CA VAL A 65 -8.39 12.26 0.29
C VAL A 65 -8.03 13.52 -0.49
N ASN A 66 -7.19 13.38 -1.50
CA ASN A 66 -6.77 14.50 -2.32
C ASN A 66 -7.92 15.08 -3.13
N GLY A 67 -8.84 14.23 -3.55
CA GLY A 67 -10.02 14.68 -4.27
C GLY A 67 -10.85 15.65 -3.45
N VAL A 68 -11.04 15.36 -2.16
CA VAL A 68 -11.76 16.24 -1.26
C VAL A 68 -10.99 17.53 -1.05
N GLU A 69 -9.70 17.43 -0.77
CA GLU A 69 -8.85 18.60 -0.56
C GLU A 69 -8.70 19.45 -1.82
N CYS A 70 -8.48 18.80 -2.94
CA CYS A 70 -8.35 19.49 -4.22
C CYS A 70 -9.61 20.24 -4.60
N SER A 71 -10.77 19.67 -4.33
CA SER A 71 -12.03 20.35 -4.58
C SER A 71 -12.12 21.64 -3.78
N ASN A 72 -11.73 21.59 -2.52
CA ASN A 72 -11.76 22.76 -1.66
C ASN A 72 -10.75 23.80 -2.13
N ILE A 73 -9.55 23.37 -2.48
CA ILE A 73 -8.50 24.26 -2.94
C ILE A 73 -8.89 24.91 -4.28
N LEU A 74 -9.39 24.14 -5.21
CA LEU A 74 -9.81 24.64 -6.50
C LEU A 74 -10.94 25.64 -6.36
N ASN A 75 -11.89 25.35 -5.49
CA ASN A 75 -12.98 26.27 -5.22
C ASN A 75 -12.48 27.57 -4.60
N SER A 76 -11.45 27.50 -3.78
CA SER A 76 -10.86 28.67 -3.17
C SER A 76 -10.13 29.55 -4.17
N GLU A 77 -9.52 28.93 -5.17
CA GLU A 77 -8.78 29.65 -6.22
C GLU A 77 -9.69 30.29 -7.23
N ILE A 78 -10.83 29.73 -7.43
CA ILE A 78 -11.79 30.23 -8.41
C ILE A 78 -12.62 31.33 -7.79
#